data_f31465a53b88d4eca4ae1396c9d8a5a9
#
_entry.id   f31465a53b88d4eca4ae1396c9d8a5a9
#
_cell.length_a   1.000
_cell.length_b   1.000
_cell.length_c   1.000
_cell.angle_alpha   90.00
_cell.angle_beta   90.00
_cell.angle_gamma   90.00
#
_symmetry.space_group_name_H-M   'P 1'
#
loop_
_entity.id
_entity.type
_entity.pdbx_description
1 polymer ?
#
loop_
_entity_poly.entity_id
_entity_poly.type
_entity_poly.pdbx_seq_one_letter_code
_entity_poly.pdbx_strand_id
1 'polypeptide(L)'
;MALSARMPDLAALEVFLAVARTGSLSAAAREVGVSQQAASARLAALESQTGIRLATRTTRGAELTPAGVVVAQWADRLITLAHEVDTGLASLRDDSRSRIRVSASLTVAEQLLPSWLVSLQADAERRGDTPVQVVLTATNSDTVIEQVRAGAADLGFIEGPTAPRGLRSRVVAHDDLVLVVPPAHRWSRRPGGVGAAELGETPLVTREAGSGTRDFLTAALRKTLGKDYVPAQPALELSTAAAVRAAVLAGAGPAALSRLAVADDLRAGSLRHIPVTGLDLHRPLRAIWSGARVPPSGGARTLLAHIGALP
;
A
#
# COMPACT_ATOMS: atom_id res chain seq x y z
N MET A 1 35.49 -10.80 12.04
CA MET A 1 35.72 -11.75 10.92
C MET A 1 35.63 -10.98 9.61
N ALA A 2 36.65 -11.09 8.74
CA ALA A 2 36.61 -10.48 7.40
C ALA A 2 35.72 -11.32 6.46
N LEU A 3 34.97 -10.66 5.57
CA LEU A 3 34.22 -11.35 4.53
C LEU A 3 35.20 -12.02 3.51
N SER A 4 34.77 -13.12 2.92
CA SER A 4 35.53 -13.80 1.86
C SER A 4 35.73 -12.88 0.65
N ALA A 5 36.89 -12.97 -0.01
CA ALA A 5 37.12 -12.28 -1.28
C ALA A 5 36.17 -12.71 -2.42
N ARG A 6 35.43 -13.82 -2.22
CA ARG A 6 34.38 -14.29 -3.12
C ARG A 6 32.98 -13.68 -2.82
N MET A 7 32.88 -12.82 -1.79
CA MET A 7 31.60 -12.17 -1.48
C MET A 7 31.26 -11.15 -2.56
N PRO A 8 30.13 -11.27 -3.22
CA PRO A 8 29.70 -10.34 -4.26
C PRO A 8 29.45 -8.93 -3.74
N ASP A 9 29.63 -7.93 -4.59
CA ASP A 9 29.19 -6.57 -4.28
C ASP A 9 27.68 -6.41 -4.41
N LEU A 10 27.13 -5.40 -3.72
CA LEU A 10 25.70 -5.16 -3.70
C LEU A 10 25.14 -4.79 -5.08
N ALA A 11 25.90 -4.03 -5.89
CA ALA A 11 25.43 -3.62 -7.21
C ALA A 11 25.31 -4.82 -8.19
N ALA A 12 26.14 -5.84 -8.04
CA ALA A 12 26.03 -7.09 -8.80
C ALA A 12 24.79 -7.89 -8.34
N LEU A 13 24.51 -7.92 -7.04
CA LEU A 13 23.33 -8.58 -6.49
C LEU A 13 22.02 -7.87 -6.89
N GLU A 14 21.99 -6.53 -6.95
CA GLU A 14 20.85 -5.77 -7.45
C GLU A 14 20.50 -6.11 -8.91
N VAL A 15 21.51 -6.11 -9.78
CA VAL A 15 21.32 -6.51 -11.19
C VAL A 15 20.81 -7.93 -11.27
N PHE A 16 21.38 -8.86 -10.51
CA PHE A 16 20.95 -10.24 -10.49
C PHE A 16 19.49 -10.40 -10.03
N LEU A 17 19.07 -9.71 -8.98
CA LEU A 17 17.69 -9.70 -8.53
C LEU A 17 16.72 -9.10 -9.55
N ALA A 18 17.12 -8.03 -10.24
CA ALA A 18 16.35 -7.48 -11.33
C ALA A 18 16.18 -8.47 -12.48
N VAL A 19 17.23 -9.26 -12.83
CA VAL A 19 17.13 -10.36 -13.80
C VAL A 19 16.17 -11.44 -13.31
N ALA A 20 16.25 -11.80 -12.03
CA ALA A 20 15.37 -12.80 -11.42
C ALA A 20 13.87 -12.39 -11.49
N ARG A 21 13.57 -11.10 -11.32
CA ARG A 21 12.20 -10.58 -11.37
C ARG A 21 11.67 -10.42 -12.79
N THR A 22 12.51 -9.90 -13.68
CA THR A 22 12.07 -9.51 -15.04
C THR A 22 12.20 -10.62 -16.07
N GLY A 23 13.00 -11.67 -15.79
CA GLY A 23 13.33 -12.71 -16.75
C GLY A 23 14.11 -12.19 -17.98
N SER A 24 14.63 -10.96 -17.94
CA SER A 24 15.29 -10.32 -19.08
C SER A 24 16.40 -9.39 -18.64
N LEU A 25 17.60 -9.60 -19.20
CA LEU A 25 18.76 -8.76 -18.91
C LEU A 25 18.56 -7.30 -19.35
N SER A 26 17.85 -7.07 -20.46
CA SER A 26 17.55 -5.71 -20.94
C SER A 26 16.52 -5.00 -20.06
N ALA A 27 15.52 -5.71 -19.56
CA ALA A 27 14.53 -5.16 -18.62
C ALA A 27 15.18 -4.89 -17.26
N ALA A 28 16.01 -5.80 -16.76
CA ALA A 28 16.77 -5.63 -15.53
C ALA A 28 17.71 -4.41 -15.60
N ALA A 29 18.40 -4.22 -16.70
CA ALA A 29 19.29 -3.08 -16.92
C ALA A 29 18.54 -1.74 -16.81
N ARG A 30 17.33 -1.66 -17.41
CA ARG A 30 16.47 -0.47 -17.32
C ARG A 30 15.97 -0.23 -15.88
N GLU A 31 15.58 -1.29 -15.19
CA GLU A 31 15.11 -1.22 -13.80
C GLU A 31 16.17 -0.68 -12.85
N VAL A 32 17.43 -1.13 -13.03
CA VAL A 32 18.59 -0.71 -12.18
C VAL A 32 19.24 0.58 -12.69
N GLY A 33 18.80 1.15 -13.82
CA GLY A 33 19.34 2.39 -14.37
C GLY A 33 20.74 2.27 -14.98
N VAL A 34 21.12 1.08 -15.54
CA VAL A 34 22.40 0.85 -16.18
C VAL A 34 22.26 0.42 -17.62
N SER A 35 23.36 0.44 -18.39
CA SER A 35 23.35 -0.12 -19.76
C SER A 35 23.24 -1.66 -19.71
N GLN A 36 22.65 -2.24 -20.78
CA GLN A 36 22.57 -3.71 -20.89
C GLN A 36 23.95 -4.38 -20.87
N GLN A 37 24.98 -3.72 -21.44
CA GLN A 37 26.36 -4.22 -21.39
C GLN A 37 26.90 -4.25 -19.95
N ALA A 38 26.65 -3.19 -19.19
CA ALA A 38 27.03 -3.11 -17.77
C ALA A 38 26.33 -4.18 -16.92
N ALA A 39 25.03 -4.37 -17.13
CA ALA A 39 24.26 -5.41 -16.45
C ALA A 39 24.80 -6.82 -16.80
N SER A 40 25.10 -7.09 -18.09
CA SER A 40 25.70 -8.36 -18.54
C SER A 40 27.08 -8.59 -17.90
N ALA A 41 27.91 -7.56 -17.87
CA ALA A 41 29.25 -7.64 -17.26
C ALA A 41 29.18 -7.90 -15.75
N ARG A 42 28.28 -7.22 -15.03
CA ARG A 42 28.07 -7.43 -13.59
C ARG A 42 27.58 -8.84 -13.27
N LEU A 43 26.62 -9.36 -14.03
CA LEU A 43 26.13 -10.72 -13.86
C LEU A 43 27.22 -11.75 -14.13
N ALA A 44 28.00 -11.59 -15.21
CA ALA A 44 29.11 -12.48 -15.54
C ALA A 44 30.22 -12.42 -14.48
N ALA A 45 30.53 -11.23 -13.94
CA ALA A 45 31.49 -11.07 -12.85
C ALA A 45 31.03 -11.77 -11.57
N LEU A 46 29.73 -11.65 -11.22
CA LEU A 46 29.11 -12.34 -10.09
C LEU A 46 29.23 -13.86 -10.21
N GLU A 47 28.91 -14.42 -11.38
CA GLU A 47 29.03 -15.85 -11.64
C GLU A 47 30.48 -16.32 -11.58
N SER A 48 31.42 -15.54 -12.17
CA SER A 48 32.86 -15.83 -12.13
C SER A 48 33.41 -15.77 -10.69
N GLN A 49 33.05 -14.76 -9.93
CA GLN A 49 33.50 -14.56 -8.55
C GLN A 49 33.00 -15.66 -7.61
N THR A 50 31.75 -16.06 -7.76
CA THR A 50 31.17 -17.13 -6.95
C THR A 50 31.50 -18.53 -7.45
N GLY A 51 31.87 -18.66 -8.73
CA GLY A 51 32.11 -19.96 -9.39
C GLY A 51 30.81 -20.71 -9.69
N ILE A 52 29.65 -20.03 -9.63
CA ILE A 52 28.32 -20.64 -9.76
C ILE A 52 27.57 -19.98 -10.91
N ARG A 53 27.03 -20.76 -11.84
CA ARG A 53 26.06 -20.25 -12.80
C ARG A 53 24.73 -19.97 -12.13
N LEU A 54 24.27 -18.71 -12.22
CA LEU A 54 23.03 -18.25 -11.57
C LEU A 54 21.87 -18.09 -12.54
N ALA A 55 22.18 -17.79 -13.82
CA ALA A 55 21.17 -17.66 -14.84
C ALA A 55 21.60 -18.33 -16.16
N THR A 56 20.64 -18.83 -16.93
CA THR A 56 20.79 -19.37 -18.29
C THR A 56 20.07 -18.50 -19.28
N ARG A 57 20.70 -18.25 -20.43
CA ARG A 57 20.03 -17.55 -21.55
C ARG A 57 19.12 -18.54 -22.27
N THR A 58 17.88 -18.12 -22.51
CA THR A 58 16.90 -18.83 -23.31
C THR A 58 16.48 -17.98 -24.50
N THR A 59 15.78 -18.56 -25.47
CA THR A 59 15.21 -17.82 -26.61
C THR A 59 14.17 -16.78 -26.18
N ARG A 60 13.66 -16.85 -24.94
CA ARG A 60 12.66 -15.95 -24.37
C ARG A 60 13.24 -14.97 -23.33
N GLY A 61 14.53 -15.05 -23.04
CA GLY A 61 15.16 -14.18 -22.03
C GLY A 61 16.22 -14.89 -21.18
N ALA A 62 16.11 -14.74 -19.87
CA ALA A 62 16.98 -15.36 -18.89
C ALA A 62 16.17 -16.09 -17.81
N GLU A 63 16.57 -17.33 -17.50
CA GLU A 63 15.96 -18.15 -16.46
C GLU A 63 16.98 -18.47 -15.36
N LEU A 64 16.53 -18.46 -14.10
CA LEU A 64 17.40 -18.81 -12.99
C LEU A 64 17.73 -20.31 -12.98
N THR A 65 18.97 -20.64 -12.66
CA THR A 65 19.32 -22.02 -12.30
C THR A 65 18.78 -22.38 -10.91
N PRO A 66 18.73 -23.66 -10.52
CA PRO A 66 18.39 -24.04 -9.15
C PRO A 66 19.26 -23.32 -8.09
N ALA A 67 20.56 -23.19 -8.36
CA ALA A 67 21.47 -22.41 -7.52
C ALA A 67 21.15 -20.92 -7.53
N GLY A 68 20.75 -20.38 -8.69
CA GLY A 68 20.30 -19.00 -8.83
C GLY A 68 19.11 -18.67 -7.98
N VAL A 69 18.13 -19.58 -7.88
CA VAL A 69 16.93 -19.38 -7.01
C VAL A 69 17.35 -19.23 -5.53
N VAL A 70 18.26 -20.06 -5.06
CA VAL A 70 18.77 -20.00 -3.67
C VAL A 70 19.56 -18.71 -3.44
N VAL A 71 20.46 -18.36 -4.37
CA VAL A 71 21.26 -17.13 -4.26
C VAL A 71 20.35 -15.88 -4.36
N ALA A 72 19.28 -15.89 -5.15
CA ALA A 72 18.31 -14.80 -5.21
C ALA A 72 17.64 -14.55 -3.86
N GLN A 73 17.28 -15.60 -3.11
CA GLN A 73 16.73 -15.44 -1.76
C GLN A 73 17.72 -14.80 -0.78
N TRP A 74 19.00 -15.16 -0.86
CA TRP A 74 20.02 -14.54 -0.02
C TRP A 74 20.34 -13.11 -0.45
N ALA A 75 20.41 -12.86 -1.75
CA ALA A 75 20.61 -11.53 -2.32
C ALA A 75 19.49 -10.56 -1.92
N ASP A 76 18.24 -11.00 -1.99
CA ASP A 76 17.06 -10.21 -1.58
C ASP A 76 17.18 -9.76 -0.11
N ARG A 77 17.59 -10.67 0.78
CA ARG A 77 17.80 -10.35 2.20
C ARG A 77 18.94 -9.37 2.41
N LEU A 78 20.04 -9.53 1.67
CA LEU A 78 21.22 -8.64 1.77
C LEU A 78 20.91 -7.24 1.23
N ILE A 79 20.26 -7.14 0.09
CA ILE A 79 19.85 -5.87 -0.50
C ILE A 79 18.84 -5.15 0.40
N THR A 80 17.87 -5.88 0.96
CA THR A 80 16.94 -5.32 1.96
C THR A 80 17.70 -4.74 3.15
N LEU A 81 18.66 -5.47 3.71
CA LEU A 81 19.46 -4.97 4.84
C LEU A 81 20.35 -3.78 4.45
N ALA A 82 20.93 -3.79 3.24
CA ALA A 82 21.72 -2.66 2.74
C ALA A 82 20.88 -1.39 2.60
N HIS A 83 19.66 -1.49 2.11
CA HIS A 83 18.69 -0.38 2.07
C HIS A 83 18.34 0.12 3.48
N GLU A 84 18.19 -0.78 4.46
CA GLU A 84 17.96 -0.40 5.86
C GLU A 84 19.15 0.40 6.41
N VAL A 85 20.37 -0.04 6.13
CA VAL A 85 21.62 0.65 6.54
C VAL A 85 21.73 2.02 5.86
N ASP A 86 21.49 2.10 4.55
CA ASP A 86 21.57 3.36 3.80
C ASP A 86 20.53 4.37 4.32
N THR A 87 19.30 3.92 4.56
CA THR A 87 18.24 4.73 5.20
C THR A 87 18.66 5.18 6.61
N GLY A 88 19.27 4.28 7.38
CA GLY A 88 19.79 4.59 8.72
C GLY A 88 20.92 5.63 8.68
N LEU A 89 21.85 5.50 7.74
CA LEU A 89 22.95 6.45 7.55
C LEU A 89 22.46 7.81 7.05
N ALA A 90 21.48 7.83 6.14
CA ALA A 90 20.83 9.07 5.71
C ALA A 90 20.15 9.78 6.89
N SER A 91 19.49 9.03 7.78
CA SER A 91 18.88 9.59 9.00
C SER A 91 19.87 10.11 10.03
N LEU A 92 21.13 9.64 9.98
CA LEU A 92 22.22 10.11 10.85
C LEU A 92 22.96 11.33 10.27
N ARG A 93 22.94 11.50 8.94
CA ARG A 93 23.65 12.59 8.25
C ARG A 93 22.87 13.89 8.20
N ASP A 94 21.56 13.82 8.28
CA ASP A 94 20.70 14.98 8.18
C ASP A 94 20.12 15.38 9.55
N ASP A 95 20.00 16.68 9.77
CA ASP A 95 18.98 17.29 10.66
C ASP A 95 17.54 16.83 10.28
N SER A 96 17.39 15.95 9.31
CA SER A 96 16.18 15.31 8.81
C SER A 96 15.54 14.30 9.78
N ARG A 97 15.98 14.24 11.05
CA ARG A 97 15.23 13.54 12.11
C ARG A 97 13.79 14.03 12.22
N SER A 98 13.48 15.18 11.60
CA SER A 98 12.16 15.80 11.64
C SER A 98 11.33 15.62 10.37
N ARG A 99 11.87 15.16 9.21
CA ARG A 99 11.11 15.06 7.95
C ARG A 99 10.82 13.61 7.56
N ILE A 100 9.56 13.32 7.20
CA ILE A 100 9.11 11.99 6.76
C ILE A 100 8.19 12.12 5.54
N ARG A 101 8.36 11.23 4.56
CA ARG A 101 7.47 11.09 3.41
C ARG A 101 6.42 10.05 3.74
N VAL A 102 5.17 10.47 3.80
CA VAL A 102 4.02 9.61 4.06
C VAL A 102 3.18 9.51 2.80
N SER A 103 2.85 8.30 2.39
CA SER A 103 1.84 8.05 1.36
C SER A 103 0.62 7.40 2.01
N ALA A 104 -0.59 7.87 1.70
CA ALA A 104 -1.78 7.36 2.33
C ALA A 104 -2.95 7.21 1.36
N SER A 105 -3.75 6.15 1.59
CA SER A 105 -5.05 6.02 0.96
C SER A 105 -5.94 7.21 1.31
N LEU A 106 -6.84 7.57 0.40
CA LEU A 106 -7.65 8.80 0.56
C LEU A 106 -8.45 8.82 1.87
N THR A 107 -9.01 7.70 2.31
CA THR A 107 -9.71 7.64 3.59
C THR A 107 -8.80 8.03 4.76
N VAL A 108 -7.59 7.47 4.81
CA VAL A 108 -6.66 7.78 5.90
C VAL A 108 -6.10 9.20 5.76
N ALA A 109 -5.76 9.62 4.54
CA ALA A 109 -5.20 10.93 4.25
C ALA A 109 -6.16 12.08 4.59
N GLU A 110 -7.46 11.91 4.31
CA GLU A 110 -8.46 12.96 4.45
C GLU A 110 -9.14 12.94 5.82
N GLN A 111 -9.35 11.74 6.42
CA GLN A 111 -10.21 11.59 7.58
C GLN A 111 -9.45 11.41 8.91
N LEU A 112 -8.23 10.88 8.88
CA LEU A 112 -7.50 10.52 10.09
C LEU A 112 -6.17 11.27 10.24
N LEU A 113 -5.34 11.28 9.20
CA LEU A 113 -4.01 11.88 9.27
C LEU A 113 -4.03 13.36 9.70
N PRO A 114 -4.94 14.22 9.26
CA PRO A 114 -4.94 15.62 9.68
C PRO A 114 -5.01 15.78 11.21
N SER A 115 -5.92 15.07 11.86
CA SER A 115 -6.06 15.12 13.32
C SER A 115 -4.85 14.49 14.05
N TRP A 116 -4.32 13.38 13.53
CA TRP A 116 -3.12 12.74 14.09
C TRP A 116 -1.90 13.64 14.00
N LEU A 117 -1.71 14.34 12.88
CA LEU A 117 -0.57 15.23 12.67
C LEU A 117 -0.67 16.48 13.54
N VAL A 118 -1.85 17.08 13.67
CA VAL A 118 -2.07 18.22 14.57
C VAL A 118 -1.77 17.84 16.01
N SER A 119 -2.27 16.69 16.48
CA SER A 119 -2.01 16.23 17.84
C SER A 119 -0.54 15.87 18.06
N LEU A 120 0.15 15.30 17.05
CA LEU A 120 1.58 15.01 17.10
C LEU A 120 2.42 16.29 17.26
N GLN A 121 2.08 17.34 16.51
CA GLN A 121 2.75 18.64 16.62
C GLN A 121 2.55 19.27 17.99
N ALA A 122 1.31 19.31 18.48
CA ALA A 122 1.01 19.82 19.82
C ALA A 122 1.74 19.05 20.92
N ASP A 123 1.93 17.73 20.78
CA ASP A 123 2.71 16.92 21.71
C ASP A 123 4.20 17.26 21.70
N ALA A 124 4.77 17.48 20.51
CA ALA A 124 6.17 17.88 20.37
C ALA A 124 6.41 19.27 21.04
N GLU A 125 5.53 20.23 20.76
CA GLU A 125 5.60 21.58 21.35
C GLU A 125 5.55 21.52 22.90
N ARG A 126 4.64 20.71 23.47
CA ARG A 126 4.55 20.56 24.93
C ARG A 126 5.80 19.96 25.57
N ARG A 127 6.54 19.13 24.83
CA ARG A 127 7.80 18.53 25.30
C ARG A 127 9.03 19.36 24.99
N GLY A 128 8.91 20.43 24.21
CA GLY A 128 10.05 21.21 23.70
C GLY A 128 10.87 20.47 22.65
N ASP A 129 10.27 19.44 21.99
CA ASP A 129 10.90 18.68 20.92
C ASP A 129 10.72 19.39 19.58
N THR A 130 11.63 19.13 18.62
CA THR A 130 11.42 19.56 17.24
C THR A 130 10.28 18.76 16.58
N PRO A 131 9.23 19.42 16.06
CA PRO A 131 8.11 18.74 15.43
C PRO A 131 8.53 17.93 14.18
N VAL A 132 7.90 16.78 13.98
CA VAL A 132 8.08 15.97 12.77
C VAL A 132 7.45 16.68 11.58
N GLN A 133 8.24 16.95 10.54
CA GLN A 133 7.73 17.47 9.27
C GLN A 133 7.23 16.32 8.40
N VAL A 134 5.95 16.30 8.10
CA VAL A 134 5.34 15.26 7.26
C VAL A 134 5.05 15.81 5.88
N VAL A 135 5.60 15.15 4.85
CA VAL A 135 5.23 15.37 3.45
C VAL A 135 4.25 14.26 3.09
N LEU A 136 2.96 14.62 2.98
CA LEU A 136 1.88 13.69 2.71
C LEU A 136 1.53 13.66 1.21
N THR A 137 1.49 12.45 0.64
CA THR A 137 0.92 12.17 -0.67
C THR A 137 -0.34 11.34 -0.50
N ALA A 138 -1.49 11.83 -0.94
CA ALA A 138 -2.75 11.11 -0.95
C ALA A 138 -2.96 10.42 -2.31
N THR A 139 -3.24 9.11 -2.27
CA THR A 139 -3.47 8.30 -3.48
C THR A 139 -4.31 7.05 -3.16
N ASN A 140 -4.37 6.05 -4.05
CA ASN A 140 -5.02 4.77 -3.74
C ASN A 140 -4.07 3.78 -3.06
N SER A 141 -4.63 2.69 -2.50
CA SER A 141 -3.85 1.73 -1.70
C SER A 141 -2.76 1.02 -2.49
N ASP A 142 -2.99 0.69 -3.77
CA ASP A 142 -1.98 0.02 -4.60
C ASP A 142 -0.80 0.94 -4.87
N THR A 143 -1.05 2.19 -5.23
CA THR A 143 0.03 3.19 -5.42
C THR A 143 0.79 3.45 -4.12
N VAL A 144 0.12 3.48 -2.95
CA VAL A 144 0.80 3.56 -1.64
C VAL A 144 1.77 2.40 -1.46
N ILE A 145 1.33 1.17 -1.75
CA ILE A 145 2.14 -0.04 -1.64
C ILE A 145 3.37 0.05 -2.56
N GLU A 146 3.19 0.49 -3.80
CA GLU A 146 4.29 0.67 -4.76
C GLU A 146 5.30 1.72 -4.30
N GLN A 147 4.83 2.88 -3.82
CA GLN A 147 5.70 3.95 -3.34
C GLN A 147 6.52 3.53 -2.12
N VAL A 148 5.93 2.76 -1.18
CA VAL A 148 6.68 2.22 -0.03
C VAL A 148 7.70 1.17 -0.48
N ARG A 149 7.36 0.29 -1.43
CA ARG A 149 8.31 -0.70 -1.99
C ARG A 149 9.49 -0.05 -2.70
N ALA A 150 9.22 1.00 -3.46
CA ALA A 150 10.24 1.76 -4.19
C ALA A 150 11.06 2.71 -3.29
N GLY A 151 10.76 2.81 -1.98
CA GLY A 151 11.41 3.77 -1.09
C GLY A 151 11.07 5.24 -1.39
N ALA A 152 10.03 5.50 -2.20
CA ALA A 152 9.51 6.84 -2.47
C ALA A 152 8.73 7.40 -1.27
N ALA A 153 8.15 6.53 -0.43
CA ALA A 153 7.55 6.86 0.85
C ALA A 153 8.21 6.04 1.97
N ASP A 154 8.45 6.67 3.11
CA ASP A 154 9.05 6.05 4.29
C ASP A 154 8.01 5.27 5.11
N LEU A 155 6.75 5.72 5.03
CA LEU A 155 5.60 5.12 5.69
C LEU A 155 4.38 5.22 4.78
N GLY A 156 3.62 4.14 4.68
CA GLY A 156 2.37 4.10 3.94
C GLY A 156 1.17 3.82 4.84
N PHE A 157 -0.02 4.30 4.45
CA PHE A 157 -1.29 3.93 5.09
C PHE A 157 -2.27 3.40 4.05
N ILE A 158 -2.81 2.22 4.28
CA ILE A 158 -3.71 1.52 3.35
C ILE A 158 -4.97 1.02 4.05
N GLU A 159 -5.97 0.72 3.26
CA GLU A 159 -7.29 0.25 3.68
C GLU A 159 -7.73 -1.04 2.96
N GLY A 160 -6.78 -1.76 2.37
CA GLY A 160 -7.04 -3.00 1.64
C GLY A 160 -7.40 -4.19 2.55
N PRO A 161 -7.97 -5.26 1.96
CA PRO A 161 -8.45 -6.42 2.72
C PRO A 161 -7.35 -7.22 3.39
N THR A 162 -6.12 -7.17 2.87
CA THR A 162 -4.99 -7.95 3.37
C THR A 162 -3.73 -7.10 3.52
N ALA A 163 -2.82 -7.56 4.38
CA ALA A 163 -1.48 -6.99 4.46
C ALA A 163 -0.68 -7.30 3.19
N PRO A 164 0.01 -6.33 2.57
CA PRO A 164 0.77 -6.55 1.35
C PRO A 164 1.99 -7.45 1.61
N ARG A 165 2.23 -8.39 0.70
CA ARG A 165 3.40 -9.28 0.79
C ARG A 165 4.70 -8.47 0.65
N GLY A 166 5.72 -8.85 1.42
CA GLY A 166 7.04 -8.22 1.36
C GLY A 166 7.15 -6.89 2.10
N LEU A 167 6.07 -6.36 2.65
CA LEU A 167 6.08 -5.19 3.53
C LEU A 167 5.70 -5.58 4.96
N ARG A 168 6.15 -4.80 5.91
CA ARG A 168 5.68 -4.87 7.29
C ARG A 168 4.39 -4.10 7.43
N SER A 169 3.52 -4.54 8.33
CA SER A 169 2.27 -3.84 8.57
C SER A 169 1.84 -3.89 10.03
N ARG A 170 1.12 -2.85 10.45
CA ARG A 170 0.46 -2.75 11.76
C ARG A 170 -0.92 -2.14 11.55
N VAL A 171 -1.94 -2.70 12.20
CA VAL A 171 -3.26 -2.06 12.27
C VAL A 171 -3.16 -0.82 13.16
N VAL A 172 -3.62 0.31 12.65
CA VAL A 172 -3.55 1.63 13.33
C VAL A 172 -4.92 2.19 13.66
N ALA A 173 -5.95 1.76 12.94
CA ALA A 173 -7.35 2.12 13.17
C ALA A 173 -8.27 1.10 12.51
N HIS A 174 -9.56 1.26 12.70
CA HIS A 174 -10.61 0.53 12.00
C HIS A 174 -11.60 1.52 11.39
N ASP A 175 -12.29 1.08 10.35
CA ASP A 175 -13.32 1.83 9.64
C ASP A 175 -14.43 0.89 9.20
N ASP A 176 -15.65 1.41 9.08
CA ASP A 176 -16.77 0.68 8.51
C ASP A 176 -17.06 1.19 7.11
N LEU A 177 -17.15 0.29 6.14
CA LEU A 177 -17.78 0.63 4.87
C LEU A 177 -19.31 0.63 5.06
N VAL A 178 -19.95 1.69 4.61
CA VAL A 178 -21.38 1.83 4.62
C VAL A 178 -21.93 1.96 3.21
N LEU A 179 -22.99 1.21 2.92
CA LEU A 179 -23.73 1.37 1.68
C LEU A 179 -24.62 2.62 1.82
N VAL A 180 -24.43 3.56 0.90
CA VAL A 180 -25.15 4.85 0.93
C VAL A 180 -25.94 5.09 -0.34
N VAL A 181 -27.06 5.75 -0.19
CA VAL A 181 -27.95 6.19 -1.26
C VAL A 181 -28.55 7.56 -0.95
N PRO A 182 -29.03 8.33 -1.95
CA PRO A 182 -29.82 9.51 -1.69
C PRO A 182 -31.18 9.13 -1.11
N PRO A 183 -31.89 10.05 -0.38
CA PRO A 183 -33.20 9.76 0.25
C PRO A 183 -34.29 9.28 -0.72
N ALA A 184 -34.24 9.72 -1.97
CA ALA A 184 -35.21 9.34 -3.00
C ALA A 184 -34.97 7.91 -3.55
N HIS A 185 -33.86 7.28 -3.28
CA HIS A 185 -33.53 5.94 -3.80
C HIS A 185 -34.45 4.87 -3.21
N ARG A 186 -34.83 3.85 -4.02
CA ARG A 186 -35.75 2.77 -3.61
C ARG A 186 -35.32 2.03 -2.34
N TRP A 187 -34.04 1.90 -2.10
CA TRP A 187 -33.50 1.21 -0.91
C TRP A 187 -33.69 2.01 0.38
N SER A 188 -33.83 3.34 0.30
CA SER A 188 -34.03 4.17 1.48
C SER A 188 -35.31 3.85 2.26
N ARG A 189 -36.28 3.19 1.61
CA ARG A 189 -37.55 2.79 2.17
C ARG A 189 -37.63 1.32 2.60
N ARG A 190 -36.49 0.59 2.55
CA ARG A 190 -36.42 -0.82 2.89
C ARG A 190 -35.97 -1.03 4.34
N PRO A 191 -36.82 -1.43 5.26
CA PRO A 191 -36.43 -1.64 6.67
C PRO A 191 -35.36 -2.74 6.86
N GLY A 192 -35.40 -3.79 6.02
CA GLY A 192 -34.48 -4.95 6.10
C GLY A 192 -33.16 -4.76 5.37
N GLY A 193 -32.94 -3.61 4.72
CA GLY A 193 -31.70 -3.39 3.96
C GLY A 193 -31.57 -4.22 2.67
N VAL A 194 -30.33 -4.55 2.30
CA VAL A 194 -29.98 -5.24 1.05
C VAL A 194 -29.11 -6.45 1.35
N GLY A 195 -29.39 -7.58 0.73
CA GLY A 195 -28.58 -8.79 0.85
C GLY A 195 -27.32 -8.74 -0.03
N ALA A 196 -26.33 -9.55 0.31
CA ALA A 196 -25.06 -9.65 -0.43
C ALA A 196 -25.27 -9.94 -1.93
N ALA A 197 -26.20 -10.83 -2.29
CA ALA A 197 -26.49 -11.19 -3.68
C ALA A 197 -27.00 -9.99 -4.46
N GLU A 198 -28.03 -9.30 -3.95
CA GLU A 198 -28.60 -8.13 -4.60
C GLU A 198 -27.56 -7.00 -4.73
N LEU A 199 -26.75 -6.78 -3.69
CA LEU A 199 -25.67 -5.80 -3.74
C LEU A 199 -24.65 -6.15 -4.81
N GLY A 200 -24.30 -7.43 -4.92
CA GLY A 200 -23.32 -7.93 -5.88
C GLY A 200 -23.73 -7.76 -7.34
N GLU A 201 -25.03 -7.85 -7.62
CA GLU A 201 -25.62 -7.69 -8.97
C GLU A 201 -25.93 -6.23 -9.32
N THR A 202 -25.85 -5.31 -8.34
CA THR A 202 -26.22 -3.92 -8.55
C THR A 202 -25.05 -3.10 -9.08
N PRO A 203 -25.22 -2.36 -10.20
CA PRO A 203 -24.23 -1.37 -10.64
C PRO A 203 -24.05 -0.27 -9.60
N LEU A 204 -22.87 -0.20 -9.00
CA LEU A 204 -22.51 0.79 -7.99
C LEU A 204 -21.74 1.95 -8.60
N VAL A 205 -21.79 3.11 -7.98
CA VAL A 205 -20.77 4.15 -8.14
C VAL A 205 -19.55 3.71 -7.33
N THR A 206 -18.41 3.50 -7.98
CA THR A 206 -17.24 2.92 -7.33
C THR A 206 -16.02 3.82 -7.46
N ARG A 207 -15.02 3.50 -6.64
CA ARG A 207 -13.66 3.97 -6.82
C ARG A 207 -12.98 3.22 -7.96
N GLU A 208 -11.90 3.79 -8.45
CA GLU A 208 -11.01 3.21 -9.45
C GLU A 208 -10.39 1.89 -8.98
N ALA A 209 -9.82 1.14 -9.92
CA ALA A 209 -9.01 -0.05 -9.62
C ALA A 209 -7.81 0.33 -8.74
N GLY A 210 -7.42 -0.56 -7.80
CA GLY A 210 -6.37 -0.28 -6.81
C GLY A 210 -6.83 0.54 -5.59
N SER A 211 -8.10 0.95 -5.56
CA SER A 211 -8.68 1.55 -4.35
C SER A 211 -8.97 0.48 -3.30
N GLY A 212 -8.40 0.63 -2.11
CA GLY A 212 -8.66 -0.28 -1.00
C GLY A 212 -10.13 -0.37 -0.59
N THR A 213 -10.93 0.69 -0.79
CA THR A 213 -12.39 0.67 -0.58
C THR A 213 -13.09 -0.29 -1.54
N ARG A 214 -12.79 -0.19 -2.85
CA ARG A 214 -13.32 -1.09 -3.88
C ARG A 214 -12.89 -2.52 -3.64
N ASP A 215 -11.60 -2.73 -3.37
CA ASP A 215 -11.03 -4.05 -3.20
C ASP A 215 -11.55 -4.75 -1.96
N PHE A 216 -11.76 -4.00 -0.86
CA PHE A 216 -12.34 -4.55 0.36
C PHE A 216 -13.79 -5.02 0.16
N LEU A 217 -14.64 -4.19 -0.49
CA LEU A 217 -16.00 -4.59 -0.82
C LEU A 217 -16.02 -5.83 -1.72
N THR A 218 -15.18 -5.84 -2.77
CA THR A 218 -15.07 -6.97 -3.69
C THR A 218 -14.64 -8.25 -2.97
N ALA A 219 -13.68 -8.15 -2.05
CA ALA A 219 -13.22 -9.29 -1.24
C ALA A 219 -14.31 -9.80 -0.30
N ALA A 220 -15.07 -8.89 0.35
CA ALA A 220 -16.21 -9.26 1.20
C ALA A 220 -17.30 -9.97 0.41
N LEU A 221 -17.64 -9.48 -0.78
CA LEU A 221 -18.61 -10.12 -1.67
C LEU A 221 -18.13 -11.49 -2.14
N ARG A 222 -16.88 -11.63 -2.56
CA ARG A 222 -16.30 -12.94 -2.94
C ARG A 222 -16.28 -13.94 -1.80
N LYS A 223 -16.04 -13.50 -0.58
CA LYS A 223 -16.08 -14.36 0.61
C LYS A 223 -17.48 -14.96 0.84
N THR A 224 -18.54 -14.20 0.53
CA THR A 224 -19.92 -14.61 0.77
C THR A 224 -20.55 -15.28 -0.45
N LEU A 225 -20.31 -14.76 -1.66
CA LEU A 225 -20.95 -15.23 -2.91
C LEU A 225 -20.13 -16.31 -3.64
N GLY A 226 -18.90 -16.55 -3.22
CA GLY A 226 -18.00 -17.51 -3.85
C GLY A 226 -16.82 -16.85 -4.56
N LYS A 227 -15.75 -17.62 -4.75
CA LYS A 227 -14.49 -17.11 -5.32
C LYS A 227 -14.63 -16.65 -6.78
N ASP A 228 -15.57 -17.26 -7.50
CA ASP A 228 -15.83 -16.96 -8.93
C ASP A 228 -16.74 -15.76 -9.13
N TYR A 229 -17.18 -15.12 -8.03
CA TYR A 229 -17.98 -13.89 -8.12
C TYR A 229 -17.22 -12.80 -8.85
N VAL A 230 -17.87 -12.22 -9.86
CA VAL A 230 -17.42 -11.05 -10.62
C VAL A 230 -18.36 -9.89 -10.30
N PRO A 231 -17.82 -8.74 -9.86
CA PRO A 231 -18.63 -7.56 -9.61
C PRO A 231 -19.41 -7.11 -10.84
N ALA A 232 -20.63 -6.62 -10.66
CA ALA A 232 -21.38 -5.94 -11.71
C ALA A 232 -20.56 -4.78 -12.28
N GLN A 233 -20.77 -4.46 -13.56
CA GLN A 233 -20.14 -3.31 -14.18
C GLN A 233 -20.54 -2.04 -13.40
N PRO A 234 -19.58 -1.18 -13.01
CA PRO A 234 -19.89 0.05 -12.28
C PRO A 234 -20.84 0.96 -13.05
N ALA A 235 -21.77 1.61 -12.35
CA ALA A 235 -22.55 2.70 -12.90
C ALA A 235 -21.65 3.90 -13.26
N LEU A 236 -20.71 4.19 -12.38
CA LEU A 236 -19.61 5.15 -12.59
C LEU A 236 -18.36 4.67 -11.86
N GLU A 237 -17.18 4.92 -12.44
CA GLU A 237 -15.90 4.72 -11.80
C GLU A 237 -15.19 6.07 -11.62
N LEU A 238 -14.83 6.43 -10.39
CA LEU A 238 -14.29 7.74 -10.03
C LEU A 238 -13.07 7.60 -9.11
N SER A 239 -12.14 8.54 -9.23
CA SER A 239 -10.82 8.44 -8.58
C SER A 239 -10.76 8.98 -7.14
N THR A 240 -11.84 9.59 -6.60
CA THR A 240 -11.85 10.10 -5.23
C THR A 240 -13.14 9.76 -4.48
N ALA A 241 -13.07 9.62 -3.16
CA ALA A 241 -14.24 9.43 -2.32
C ALA A 241 -15.22 10.60 -2.42
N ALA A 242 -14.69 11.82 -2.52
CA ALA A 242 -15.51 13.03 -2.70
C ALA A 242 -16.31 13.02 -4.02
N ALA A 243 -15.68 12.58 -5.13
CA ALA A 243 -16.37 12.46 -6.41
C ALA A 243 -17.46 11.37 -6.38
N VAL A 244 -17.16 10.19 -5.78
CA VAL A 244 -18.16 9.12 -5.58
C VAL A 244 -19.34 9.65 -4.76
N ARG A 245 -19.07 10.32 -3.63
CA ARG A 245 -20.08 10.92 -2.78
C ARG A 245 -20.95 11.93 -3.55
N ALA A 246 -20.33 12.83 -4.32
CA ALA A 246 -21.05 13.82 -5.12
C ALA A 246 -21.95 13.15 -6.18
N ALA A 247 -21.47 12.10 -6.84
CA ALA A 247 -22.26 11.33 -7.82
C ALA A 247 -23.45 10.63 -7.17
N VAL A 248 -23.29 10.06 -5.98
CA VAL A 248 -24.42 9.47 -5.22
C VAL A 248 -25.45 10.53 -4.86
N LEU A 249 -25.02 11.68 -4.37
CA LEU A 249 -25.93 12.82 -4.07
C LEU A 249 -26.68 13.30 -5.30
N ALA A 250 -26.04 13.27 -6.47
CA ALA A 250 -26.65 13.59 -7.76
C ALA A 250 -27.57 12.48 -8.31
N GLY A 251 -27.68 11.33 -7.63
CA GLY A 251 -28.57 10.24 -8.02
C GLY A 251 -27.99 9.24 -9.01
N ALA A 252 -26.68 9.21 -9.22
CA ALA A 252 -26.03 8.27 -10.16
C ALA A 252 -26.16 6.80 -9.75
N GLY A 253 -26.42 6.51 -8.48
CA GLY A 253 -26.59 5.16 -7.96
C GLY A 253 -26.05 5.00 -6.53
N PRO A 254 -26.16 3.79 -5.96
CA PRO A 254 -25.62 3.48 -4.64
C PRO A 254 -24.10 3.37 -4.66
N ALA A 255 -23.45 3.61 -3.50
CA ALA A 255 -22.04 3.41 -3.32
C ALA A 255 -21.72 2.84 -1.94
N ALA A 256 -20.61 2.08 -1.84
CA ALA A 256 -19.99 1.75 -0.57
C ALA A 256 -18.85 2.72 -0.31
N LEU A 257 -18.94 3.47 0.79
CA LEU A 257 -17.96 4.47 1.20
C LEU A 257 -17.55 4.26 2.67
N SER A 258 -16.40 4.81 3.04
CA SER A 258 -16.04 4.92 4.46
C SER A 258 -17.11 5.69 5.23
N ARG A 259 -17.49 5.18 6.40
CA ARG A 259 -18.40 5.88 7.31
C ARG A 259 -17.85 7.25 7.68
N LEU A 260 -16.54 7.36 7.85
CA LEU A 260 -15.86 8.62 8.16
C LEU A 260 -16.10 9.68 7.06
N ALA A 261 -16.02 9.26 5.79
CA ALA A 261 -16.15 10.17 4.64
C ALA A 261 -17.57 10.68 4.40
N VAL A 262 -18.58 10.02 4.96
CA VAL A 262 -20.01 10.37 4.77
C VAL A 262 -20.72 10.68 6.09
N ALA A 263 -19.99 10.81 7.19
CA ALA A 263 -20.56 11.02 8.52
C ALA A 263 -21.49 12.25 8.59
N ASP A 264 -21.08 13.34 7.96
CA ASP A 264 -21.86 14.59 7.95
C ASP A 264 -23.11 14.48 7.09
N ASP A 265 -23.03 13.80 5.94
CA ASP A 265 -24.19 13.57 5.09
C ASP A 265 -25.23 12.66 5.75
N LEU A 266 -24.77 11.63 6.45
CA LEU A 266 -25.65 10.74 7.21
C LEU A 266 -26.34 11.51 8.33
N ARG A 267 -25.62 12.39 9.03
CA ARG A 267 -26.17 13.24 10.10
C ARG A 267 -27.15 14.27 9.56
N ALA A 268 -26.82 14.89 8.42
CA ALA A 268 -27.69 15.86 7.75
C ALA A 268 -28.88 15.19 7.03
N GLY A 269 -28.84 13.87 6.83
CA GLY A 269 -29.86 13.13 6.10
C GLY A 269 -29.84 13.32 4.59
N SER A 270 -28.80 13.94 4.04
CA SER A 270 -28.54 14.06 2.59
C SER A 270 -28.21 12.72 1.95
N LEU A 271 -27.60 11.81 2.72
CA LEU A 271 -27.45 10.40 2.39
C LEU A 271 -28.16 9.52 3.43
N ARG A 272 -28.56 8.33 3.01
CA ARG A 272 -29.13 7.29 3.85
C ARG A 272 -28.21 6.07 3.87
N HIS A 273 -27.85 5.61 5.05
CA HIS A 273 -27.18 4.33 5.24
C HIS A 273 -28.18 3.19 5.04
N ILE A 274 -27.83 2.24 4.20
CA ILE A 274 -28.59 1.03 3.94
C ILE A 274 -27.90 -0.14 4.62
N PRO A 275 -28.54 -0.83 5.57
CA PRO A 275 -27.98 -2.05 6.15
C PRO A 275 -27.70 -3.10 5.09
N VAL A 276 -26.54 -3.74 5.15
CA VAL A 276 -26.19 -4.86 4.26
C VAL A 276 -26.13 -6.13 5.08
N THR A 277 -26.95 -7.10 4.70
CA THR A 277 -27.02 -8.40 5.39
C THR A 277 -26.09 -9.42 4.74
N GLY A 278 -25.40 -10.24 5.57
CA GLY A 278 -24.51 -11.30 5.11
C GLY A 278 -23.09 -10.83 4.71
N LEU A 279 -22.74 -9.55 4.92
CA LEU A 279 -21.40 -9.05 4.70
C LEU A 279 -20.83 -8.43 5.98
N ASP A 280 -19.55 -8.73 6.25
CA ASP A 280 -18.75 -7.98 7.21
C ASP A 280 -18.01 -6.87 6.47
N LEU A 281 -18.37 -5.63 6.75
CA LEU A 281 -17.82 -4.43 6.13
C LEU A 281 -16.93 -3.63 7.09
N HIS A 282 -16.60 -4.23 8.25
CA HIS A 282 -15.61 -3.69 9.19
C HIS A 282 -14.20 -4.00 8.70
N ARG A 283 -13.35 -2.97 8.55
CA ARG A 283 -12.02 -3.12 7.95
C ARG A 283 -10.90 -2.52 8.80
N PRO A 284 -9.74 -3.17 8.84
CA PRO A 284 -8.55 -2.59 9.45
C PRO A 284 -7.90 -1.58 8.51
N LEU A 285 -7.52 -0.44 9.05
CA LEU A 285 -6.62 0.51 8.41
C LEU A 285 -5.20 0.21 8.89
N ARG A 286 -4.26 0.10 7.94
CA ARG A 286 -2.91 -0.39 8.23
C ARG A 286 -1.86 0.63 7.88
N ALA A 287 -0.92 0.84 8.78
CA ALA A 287 0.37 1.40 8.42
C ALA A 287 1.26 0.30 7.82
N ILE A 288 2.03 0.66 6.78
CA ILE A 288 2.96 -0.25 6.11
C ILE A 288 4.33 0.42 5.91
N TRP A 289 5.39 -0.37 5.98
CA TRP A 289 6.77 0.08 5.75
C TRP A 289 7.63 -1.07 5.22
N SER A 290 8.78 -0.74 4.63
CA SER A 290 9.78 -1.73 4.19
C SER A 290 10.80 -2.01 5.30
N GLY A 291 11.47 -3.16 5.23
CA GLY A 291 12.59 -3.52 6.08
C GLY A 291 12.23 -4.19 7.39
N ALA A 292 12.80 -3.73 8.50
CA ALA A 292 12.76 -4.40 9.80
C ALA A 292 11.35 -4.48 10.41
N ARG A 293 11.20 -5.39 11.40
CA ARG A 293 9.93 -5.56 12.14
C ARG A 293 9.49 -4.28 12.85
N VAL A 294 10.44 -3.47 13.28
CA VAL A 294 10.21 -2.16 13.90
C VAL A 294 10.29 -1.10 12.81
N PRO A 295 9.39 -0.10 12.78
CA PRO A 295 9.44 1.00 11.82
C PRO A 295 10.81 1.70 11.83
N PRO A 296 11.24 2.30 10.71
CA PRO A 296 12.47 3.07 10.63
C PRO A 296 12.58 4.09 11.78
N SER A 297 13.77 4.31 12.30
CA SER A 297 14.03 5.33 13.32
C SER A 297 13.71 6.74 12.80
N GLY A 298 13.43 7.68 13.70
CA GLY A 298 13.05 9.05 13.33
C GLY A 298 11.54 9.24 13.19
N GLY A 299 11.11 10.13 12.28
CA GLY A 299 9.72 10.59 12.16
C GLY A 299 8.68 9.48 11.97
N ALA A 300 9.01 8.40 11.24
CA ALA A 300 8.09 7.29 11.03
C ALA A 300 7.74 6.57 12.34
N ARG A 301 8.77 6.27 13.15
CA ARG A 301 8.57 5.63 14.46
C ARG A 301 7.83 6.53 15.42
N THR A 302 8.17 7.82 15.43
CA THR A 302 7.50 8.84 16.27
C THR A 302 6.03 8.95 15.91
N LEU A 303 5.69 9.05 14.62
CA LEU A 303 4.29 9.11 14.16
C LEU A 303 3.51 7.85 14.55
N LEU A 304 4.06 6.66 14.30
CA LEU A 304 3.39 5.41 14.65
C LEU A 304 3.26 5.17 16.16
N ALA A 305 4.23 5.61 16.95
CA ALA A 305 4.15 5.56 18.41
C ALA A 305 3.04 6.51 18.92
N HIS A 306 2.97 7.73 18.37
CA HIS A 306 1.92 8.69 18.70
C HIS A 306 0.53 8.15 18.37
N ILE A 307 0.31 7.64 17.13
CA ILE A 307 -0.97 7.04 16.71
C ILE A 307 -1.35 5.87 17.64
N GLY A 308 -0.38 5.05 18.06
CA GLY A 308 -0.64 3.93 18.95
C GLY A 308 -0.93 4.31 20.40
N ALA A 309 -0.71 5.55 20.80
CA ALA A 309 -1.01 6.11 22.12
C ALA A 309 -2.32 6.91 22.14
N LEU A 310 -2.93 7.16 20.99
CA LEU A 310 -4.25 7.80 20.92
C LEU A 310 -5.34 6.84 21.41
N PRO A 311 -6.37 7.35 22.12
CA PRO A 311 -7.45 6.57 22.71
C PRO A 311 -8.34 5.86 21.68
#